data_5b274d3c2a8b50a8f2b3d597111c1e58
#
_entry.id   5b274d3c2a8b50a8f2b3d597111c1e58
#
_cell.length_a   1.000
_cell.length_b   1.000
_cell.length_c   1.000
_cell.angle_alpha   90.00
_cell.angle_beta   90.00
_cell.angle_gamma   90.00
#
_symmetry.space_group_name_H-M   'P 1'
#
loop_
_entity.id
_entity.type
_entity.pdbx_description
1 polymer ?
#
loop_
_entity_poly.entity_id
_entity_poly.type
_entity_poly.pdbx_seq_one_letter_code
_entity_poly.pdbx_strand_id
1 'polypeptide(L)'
;RRQRQMCIRDRLGRAHKKLGNEDLSIKWFNEASNYLTTYYGQLAYIELNPNKNFELSKDIEVKKEYRDYFSKKEIVKIIYLLDELDEDKYAKYMLRHLALDNIESGSEILAAELATNIERYDFAIQISKIASYEKRFHNKYNYPIISTPEYINGRKIPESAFILSIIRQESEFDLSANSHAGAKGLMQLMPYTAKLVAKQAKLPYSKSRLTTDPEYN
;
A
#
# COMPACT_ATOMS: atom_id res chain seq x y z
N ARG A 1 0.00 6.84 14.44
CA ARG A 1 -0.96 7.14 15.54
C ARG A 1 -2.17 6.18 15.52
N ARG A 2 -2.78 5.85 14.36
CA ARG A 2 -3.97 4.97 14.28
C ARG A 2 -3.69 3.50 14.52
N GLN A 3 -2.61 2.94 14.02
CA GLN A 3 -2.22 1.55 14.32
C GLN A 3 -2.08 1.33 15.82
N ARG A 4 -1.58 2.33 16.55
CA ARG A 4 -1.53 2.31 18.02
C ARG A 4 -2.92 2.29 18.66
N GLN A 5 -3.89 3.02 18.10
CA GLN A 5 -5.28 3.00 18.60
C GLN A 5 -5.94 1.64 18.38
N MET A 6 -5.72 0.99 17.23
CA MET A 6 -6.26 -0.36 16.97
C MET A 6 -5.62 -1.40 17.89
N CYS A 7 -4.31 -1.29 18.14
CA CYS A 7 -3.62 -2.11 19.14
C CYS A 7 -4.25 -1.96 20.53
N ILE A 8 -4.57 -0.76 20.97
CA ILE A 8 -5.23 -0.50 22.27
C ILE A 8 -6.60 -1.16 22.31
N ARG A 9 -7.42 -1.00 21.28
CA ARG A 9 -8.77 -1.56 21.19
C ARG A 9 -8.76 -3.09 21.19
N ASP A 10 -7.90 -3.73 20.40
CA ASP A 10 -7.74 -5.19 20.42
C ASP A 10 -7.33 -5.69 21.81
N ARG A 11 -6.36 -5.03 22.44
CA ARG A 11 -5.91 -5.41 23.79
C ARG A 11 -6.98 -5.22 24.86
N LEU A 12 -7.78 -4.16 24.76
CA LEU A 12 -8.94 -3.98 25.65
C LEU A 12 -9.98 -5.08 25.45
N GLY A 13 -10.28 -5.44 24.20
CA GLY A 13 -11.15 -6.60 23.89
C GLY A 13 -10.65 -7.88 24.56
N ARG A 14 -9.36 -8.19 24.39
CA ARG A 14 -8.73 -9.38 25.02
C ARG A 14 -8.71 -9.32 26.54
N ALA A 15 -8.46 -8.15 27.12
CA ALA A 15 -8.47 -7.98 28.57
C ALA A 15 -9.89 -8.22 29.14
N HIS A 16 -10.93 -7.62 28.54
CA HIS A 16 -12.31 -7.83 28.96
C HIS A 16 -12.77 -9.28 28.77
N LYS A 17 -12.34 -9.95 27.68
CA LYS A 17 -12.58 -11.39 27.47
C LYS A 17 -12.04 -12.24 28.63
N LYS A 18 -10.80 -11.93 29.06
CA LYS A 18 -10.19 -12.64 30.20
C LYS A 18 -10.86 -12.36 31.55
N LEU A 19 -11.49 -11.20 31.69
CA LEU A 19 -12.23 -10.82 32.89
C LEU A 19 -13.69 -11.31 32.90
N GLY A 20 -14.14 -12.01 31.84
CA GLY A 20 -15.50 -12.48 31.70
C GLY A 20 -16.51 -11.38 31.32
N ASN A 21 -16.04 -10.20 30.92
CA ASN A 21 -16.89 -9.07 30.52
C ASN A 21 -17.15 -9.14 28.99
N GLU A 22 -18.00 -10.08 28.57
CA GLU A 22 -18.22 -10.39 27.16
C GLU A 22 -18.72 -9.18 26.34
N ASP A 23 -19.70 -8.43 26.83
CA ASP A 23 -20.26 -7.27 26.12
C ASP A 23 -19.20 -6.21 25.81
N LEU A 24 -18.32 -5.90 26.78
CA LEU A 24 -17.23 -4.96 26.61
C LEU A 24 -16.16 -5.52 25.67
N SER A 25 -15.89 -6.81 25.74
CA SER A 25 -14.98 -7.50 24.83
C SER A 25 -15.44 -7.37 23.37
N ILE A 26 -16.68 -7.73 23.10
CA ILE A 26 -17.32 -7.64 21.79
C ILE A 26 -17.32 -6.21 21.28
N LYS A 27 -17.66 -5.23 22.14
CA LYS A 27 -17.62 -3.81 21.78
C LYS A 27 -16.24 -3.38 21.28
N TRP A 28 -15.18 -3.68 22.02
CA TRP A 28 -13.82 -3.27 21.66
C TRP A 28 -13.28 -3.98 20.43
N PHE A 29 -13.59 -5.27 20.25
CA PHE A 29 -13.24 -6.00 19.03
C PHE A 29 -13.99 -5.45 17.81
N ASN A 30 -15.29 -5.13 17.93
CA ASN A 30 -16.04 -4.49 16.84
C ASN A 30 -15.44 -3.14 16.43
N GLU A 31 -15.03 -2.31 17.40
CA GLU A 31 -14.39 -1.03 17.08
C GLU A 31 -13.02 -1.21 16.38
N ALA A 32 -12.25 -2.24 16.74
CA ALA A 32 -10.98 -2.53 16.10
C ALA A 32 -11.18 -3.15 14.70
N SER A 33 -12.11 -4.09 14.54
CA SER A 33 -12.37 -4.83 13.31
C SER A 33 -12.89 -3.96 12.15
N ASN A 34 -13.34 -2.75 12.40
CA ASN A 34 -13.67 -1.77 11.35
C ASN A 34 -12.44 -1.34 10.52
N TYR A 35 -11.24 -1.76 10.89
CA TYR A 35 -9.99 -1.37 10.22
C TYR A 35 -9.21 -2.59 9.73
N LEU A 36 -9.81 -3.36 8.84
CA LEU A 36 -9.23 -4.61 8.28
C LEU A 36 -7.92 -4.41 7.51
N THR A 37 -7.56 -3.18 7.17
CA THR A 37 -6.26 -2.84 6.59
C THR A 37 -5.13 -2.76 7.65
N THR A 38 -5.44 -3.01 8.92
CA THR A 38 -4.47 -3.03 10.02
C THR A 38 -4.38 -4.41 10.66
N TYR A 39 -3.18 -4.79 11.10
CA TYR A 39 -2.95 -6.08 11.76
C TYR A 39 -3.90 -6.33 12.95
N TYR A 40 -4.05 -5.36 13.86
CA TYR A 40 -4.92 -5.51 15.01
C TYR A 40 -6.42 -5.49 14.66
N GLY A 41 -6.79 -4.81 13.57
CA GLY A 41 -8.15 -4.89 13.04
C GLY A 41 -8.49 -6.28 12.53
N GLN A 42 -7.56 -6.93 11.82
CA GLN A 42 -7.71 -8.30 11.35
C GLN A 42 -7.78 -9.29 12.52
N LEU A 43 -6.90 -9.16 13.53
CA LEU A 43 -6.94 -10.00 14.72
C LEU A 43 -8.27 -9.88 15.46
N ALA A 44 -8.78 -8.66 15.65
CA ALA A 44 -10.08 -8.44 16.29
C ALA A 44 -11.24 -9.03 15.47
N TYR A 45 -11.17 -8.94 14.15
CA TYR A 45 -12.17 -9.58 13.27
C TYR A 45 -12.17 -11.11 13.42
N ILE A 46 -11.01 -11.75 13.47
CA ILE A 46 -10.88 -13.19 13.65
C ILE A 46 -11.43 -13.63 15.01
N GLU A 47 -11.22 -12.84 16.06
CA GLU A 47 -11.80 -13.14 17.39
C GLU A 47 -13.34 -13.12 17.39
N LEU A 48 -13.95 -12.22 16.62
CA LEU A 48 -15.41 -12.14 16.46
C LEU A 48 -15.96 -13.18 15.48
N ASN A 49 -15.15 -13.62 14.53
CA ASN A 49 -15.57 -14.46 13.41
C ASN A 49 -14.55 -15.60 13.18
N PRO A 50 -14.35 -16.52 14.12
CA PRO A 50 -13.26 -17.50 14.08
C PRO A 50 -13.30 -18.43 12.86
N ASN A 51 -14.47 -18.61 12.23
CA ASN A 51 -14.68 -19.49 11.08
C ASN A 51 -14.89 -18.76 9.76
N LYS A 52 -14.64 -17.45 9.71
CA LYS A 52 -14.83 -16.64 8.49
C LYS A 52 -13.50 -16.00 8.09
N ASN A 53 -13.17 -16.07 6.81
CA ASN A 53 -12.15 -15.22 6.24
C ASN A 53 -12.66 -13.79 6.21
N PHE A 54 -11.78 -12.80 6.45
CA PHE A 54 -12.13 -11.42 6.24
C PHE A 54 -12.05 -11.09 4.76
N GLU A 55 -13.03 -10.35 4.28
CA GLU A 55 -13.02 -9.78 2.94
C GLU A 55 -12.85 -8.28 3.07
N LEU A 56 -11.92 -7.74 2.29
CA LEU A 56 -11.80 -6.30 2.17
C LEU A 56 -13.00 -5.76 1.38
N SER A 57 -13.49 -4.58 1.75
CA SER A 57 -14.58 -3.92 1.03
C SER A 57 -14.24 -3.79 -0.46
N LYS A 58 -15.23 -4.01 -1.32
CA LYS A 58 -15.07 -3.74 -2.75
C LYS A 58 -14.90 -2.24 -2.98
N ASP A 59 -14.10 -1.89 -3.96
CA ASP A 59 -13.93 -0.50 -4.38
C ASP A 59 -15.27 0.05 -4.92
N ILE A 60 -15.50 1.34 -4.71
CA ILE A 60 -16.67 2.04 -5.21
C ILE A 60 -16.55 2.14 -6.74
N GLU A 61 -17.59 1.79 -7.46
CA GLU A 61 -17.64 1.93 -8.91
C GLU A 61 -17.86 3.40 -9.30
N VAL A 62 -16.94 3.95 -10.07
CA VAL A 62 -17.00 5.34 -10.55
C VAL A 62 -17.90 5.40 -11.79
N LYS A 63 -18.90 6.29 -11.78
CA LYS A 63 -19.82 6.49 -12.92
C LYS A 63 -19.06 6.88 -14.17
N LYS A 64 -19.49 6.36 -15.32
CA LYS A 64 -18.86 6.59 -16.61
C LYS A 64 -18.76 8.08 -16.96
N GLU A 65 -19.83 8.82 -16.73
CA GLU A 65 -19.89 10.26 -17.03
C GLU A 65 -18.81 11.04 -16.27
N TYR A 66 -18.57 10.68 -15.00
CA TYR A 66 -17.53 11.34 -14.22
C TYR A 66 -16.14 10.90 -14.65
N ARG A 67 -15.94 9.63 -15.03
CA ARG A 67 -14.69 9.13 -15.60
C ARG A 67 -14.31 9.87 -16.89
N ASP A 68 -15.29 10.05 -17.80
CA ASP A 68 -15.11 10.77 -19.06
C ASP A 68 -14.81 12.26 -18.83
N TYR A 69 -15.43 12.89 -17.83
CA TYR A 69 -15.13 14.27 -17.42
C TYR A 69 -13.73 14.37 -16.85
N PHE A 70 -13.37 13.49 -15.92
CA PHE A 70 -12.07 13.47 -15.23
C PHE A 70 -10.92 13.32 -16.24
N SER A 71 -11.02 12.40 -17.19
CA SER A 71 -9.98 12.16 -18.20
C SER A 71 -9.69 13.35 -19.12
N LYS A 72 -10.67 14.25 -19.29
CA LYS A 72 -10.52 15.46 -20.12
C LYS A 72 -9.91 16.65 -19.40
N LYS A 73 -9.70 16.57 -18.08
CA LYS A 73 -9.09 17.65 -17.31
C LYS A 73 -7.66 17.94 -17.78
N GLU A 74 -7.31 19.20 -17.92
CA GLU A 74 -5.94 19.61 -18.31
C GLU A 74 -4.89 19.10 -17.34
N ILE A 75 -5.20 19.09 -16.04
CA ILE A 75 -4.29 18.58 -15.01
C ILE A 75 -3.92 17.11 -15.22
N VAL A 76 -4.80 16.29 -15.80
CA VAL A 76 -4.49 14.89 -16.14
C VAL A 76 -3.42 14.83 -17.23
N LYS A 77 -3.54 15.66 -18.26
CA LYS A 77 -2.53 15.78 -19.34
C LYS A 77 -1.18 16.27 -18.80
N ILE A 78 -1.21 17.25 -17.89
CA ILE A 78 0.00 17.77 -17.25
C ILE A 78 0.68 16.68 -16.42
N ILE A 79 -0.07 15.83 -15.72
CA ILE A 79 0.51 14.72 -14.94
C ILE A 79 1.26 13.74 -15.86
N TYR A 80 0.70 13.37 -17.02
CA TYR A 80 1.42 12.52 -17.98
C TYR A 80 2.69 13.20 -18.53
N LEU A 81 2.65 14.51 -18.83
CA LEU A 81 3.84 15.24 -19.27
C LEU A 81 4.91 15.33 -18.17
N LEU A 82 4.51 15.49 -16.92
CA LEU A 82 5.45 15.51 -15.80
C LEU A 82 6.11 14.16 -15.58
N ASP A 83 5.37 13.06 -15.79
CA ASP A 83 5.89 11.70 -15.75
C ASP A 83 6.92 11.47 -16.86
N GLU A 84 6.63 11.85 -18.11
CA GLU A 84 7.58 11.80 -19.23
C GLU A 84 8.85 12.62 -19.00
N LEU A 85 8.78 13.66 -18.15
CA LEU A 85 9.92 14.54 -17.81
C LEU A 85 10.63 14.13 -16.50
N ASP A 86 10.27 13.01 -15.89
CA ASP A 86 10.77 12.55 -14.58
C ASP A 86 10.54 13.58 -13.44
N GLU A 87 9.52 14.44 -13.56
CA GLU A 87 9.19 15.49 -12.59
C GLU A 87 8.22 14.98 -11.50
N ASP A 88 8.60 13.91 -10.85
CA ASP A 88 7.85 13.17 -9.83
C ASP A 88 7.24 14.02 -8.73
N LYS A 89 7.99 15.00 -8.27
CA LYS A 89 7.56 15.87 -7.17
C LYS A 89 6.29 16.65 -7.55
N TYR A 90 6.25 17.20 -8.76
CA TYR A 90 5.10 17.98 -9.23
C TYR A 90 3.94 17.07 -9.59
N ALA A 91 4.19 15.94 -10.25
CA ALA A 91 3.19 14.91 -10.54
C ALA A 91 2.46 14.45 -9.25
N LYS A 92 3.20 14.20 -8.18
CA LYS A 92 2.68 13.83 -6.87
C LYS A 92 1.77 14.90 -6.26
N TYR A 93 2.14 16.16 -6.32
CA TYR A 93 1.29 17.26 -5.82
C TYR A 93 0.00 17.38 -6.61
N MET A 94 0.08 17.30 -7.94
CA MET A 94 -1.08 17.38 -8.83
C MET A 94 -2.04 16.19 -8.63
N LEU A 95 -1.51 14.97 -8.50
CA LEU A 95 -2.31 13.78 -8.19
C LEU A 95 -3.05 13.93 -6.85
N ARG A 96 -2.38 14.44 -5.82
CA ARG A 96 -3.02 14.68 -4.52
C ARG A 96 -4.12 15.76 -4.60
N HIS A 97 -3.88 16.82 -5.35
CA HIS A 97 -4.90 17.84 -5.58
C HIS A 97 -6.10 17.26 -6.31
N LEU A 98 -5.85 16.53 -7.39
CA LEU A 98 -6.88 15.90 -8.21
C LEU A 98 -7.72 14.86 -7.42
N ALA A 99 -7.09 14.14 -6.51
CA ALA A 99 -7.79 13.18 -5.63
C ALA A 99 -8.83 13.86 -4.71
N LEU A 100 -8.59 15.11 -4.31
CA LEU A 100 -9.46 15.86 -3.40
C LEU A 100 -10.54 16.68 -4.12
N ASP A 101 -10.54 16.72 -5.44
CA ASP A 101 -11.41 17.59 -6.24
C ASP A 101 -12.91 17.26 -6.05
N ASN A 102 -13.29 16.01 -6.17
CA ASN A 102 -14.67 15.56 -5.97
C ASN A 102 -14.69 14.12 -5.43
N ILE A 103 -14.50 13.99 -4.14
CA ILE A 103 -14.39 12.69 -3.46
C ILE A 103 -15.66 11.85 -3.62
N GLU A 104 -16.83 12.48 -3.51
CA GLU A 104 -18.13 11.79 -3.61
C GLU A 104 -18.36 11.17 -4.99
N SER A 105 -17.80 11.76 -6.04
CA SER A 105 -17.86 11.24 -7.41
C SER A 105 -16.75 10.23 -7.73
N GLY A 106 -15.79 10.00 -6.82
CA GLY A 106 -14.73 9.02 -6.98
C GLY A 106 -13.41 9.57 -7.51
N SER A 107 -13.11 10.86 -7.30
CA SER A 107 -11.85 11.49 -7.72
C SER A 107 -10.61 10.80 -7.12
N GLU A 108 -10.69 10.31 -5.87
CA GLU A 108 -9.61 9.55 -5.23
C GLU A 108 -9.28 8.27 -6.00
N ILE A 109 -10.31 7.54 -6.45
CA ILE A 109 -10.15 6.30 -7.22
C ILE A 109 -9.49 6.59 -8.56
N LEU A 110 -9.98 7.61 -9.28
CA LEU A 110 -9.45 7.98 -10.59
C LEU A 110 -8.02 8.54 -10.52
N ALA A 111 -7.69 9.29 -9.47
CA ALA A 111 -6.33 9.77 -9.25
C ALA A 111 -5.37 8.63 -8.88
N ALA A 112 -5.81 7.64 -8.08
CA ALA A 112 -5.03 6.45 -7.79
C ALA A 112 -4.86 5.54 -9.03
N GLU A 113 -5.91 5.43 -9.87
CA GLU A 113 -5.83 4.75 -11.16
C GLU A 113 -4.84 5.45 -12.10
N LEU A 114 -4.89 6.78 -12.20
CA LEU A 114 -3.94 7.55 -12.99
C LEU A 114 -2.50 7.34 -12.52
N ALA A 115 -2.26 7.37 -11.20
CA ALA A 115 -0.96 7.07 -10.63
C ALA A 115 -0.48 5.65 -10.97
N THR A 116 -1.39 4.67 -10.97
CA THR A 116 -1.07 3.28 -11.37
C THR A 116 -0.73 3.19 -12.86
N ASN A 117 -1.43 3.94 -13.72
CA ASN A 117 -1.21 3.93 -15.18
C ASN A 117 0.17 4.50 -15.58
N ILE A 118 0.72 5.41 -14.78
CA ILE A 118 2.09 5.92 -14.91
C ILE A 118 3.09 5.13 -14.04
N GLU A 119 2.74 3.91 -13.62
CA GLU A 119 3.56 2.99 -12.82
C GLU A 119 4.02 3.55 -11.46
N ARG A 120 3.43 4.65 -10.99
CA ARG A 120 3.71 5.25 -9.69
C ARG A 120 2.78 4.66 -8.62
N TYR A 121 3.00 3.39 -8.33
CA TYR A 121 2.27 2.66 -7.29
C TYR A 121 2.38 3.30 -5.91
N ASP A 122 3.52 3.92 -5.59
CA ASP A 122 3.75 4.66 -4.36
C ASP A 122 2.77 5.84 -4.20
N PHE A 123 2.45 6.55 -5.28
CA PHE A 123 1.46 7.63 -5.25
C PHE A 123 0.05 7.10 -5.11
N ALA A 124 -0.31 6.03 -5.83
CA ALA A 124 -1.60 5.36 -5.70
C ALA A 124 -1.84 4.87 -4.27
N ILE A 125 -0.83 4.26 -3.65
CA ILE A 125 -0.85 3.83 -2.26
C ILE A 125 -1.04 5.00 -1.30
N GLN A 126 -0.34 6.12 -1.50
CA GLN A 126 -0.47 7.29 -0.62
C GLN A 126 -1.88 7.88 -0.66
N ILE A 127 -2.49 8.01 -1.85
CA ILE A 127 -3.88 8.47 -2.00
C ILE A 127 -4.83 7.53 -1.25
N SER A 128 -4.75 6.23 -1.53
CA SER A 128 -5.61 5.20 -0.93
C SER A 128 -5.41 5.08 0.58
N LYS A 129 -4.19 5.25 1.07
CA LYS A 129 -3.86 5.23 2.49
C LYS A 129 -4.47 6.44 3.23
N ILE A 130 -4.42 7.63 2.63
CA ILE A 130 -5.05 8.84 3.18
C ILE A 130 -6.57 8.65 3.23
N ALA A 131 -7.19 8.18 2.15
CA ALA A 131 -8.63 7.86 2.09
C ALA A 131 -9.04 6.83 3.16
N SER A 132 -8.24 5.81 3.39
CA SER A 132 -8.51 4.79 4.43
C SER A 132 -8.57 5.38 5.85
N TYR A 133 -7.94 6.53 6.06
CA TYR A 133 -8.03 7.24 7.31
C TYR A 133 -9.42 7.84 7.56
N GLU A 134 -10.14 8.11 6.52
CA GLU A 134 -11.54 8.56 6.55
C GLU A 134 -12.52 7.40 6.29
N LYS A 135 -12.07 6.15 6.46
CA LYS A 135 -12.84 4.92 6.24
C LYS A 135 -13.30 4.71 4.78
N ARG A 136 -12.67 5.36 3.81
CA ARG A 136 -12.84 5.07 2.39
C ARG A 136 -11.71 4.13 1.96
N PHE A 137 -12.05 2.92 1.56
CA PHE A 137 -11.07 1.87 1.29
C PHE A 137 -11.01 1.61 -0.22
N HIS A 138 -9.88 1.97 -0.83
CA HIS A 138 -9.56 1.72 -2.23
C HIS A 138 -8.50 0.61 -2.29
N ASN A 139 -8.95 -0.63 -2.03
CA ASN A 139 -8.06 -1.75 -1.77
C ASN A 139 -7.22 -2.14 -2.97
N LYS A 140 -7.77 -2.06 -4.18
CA LYS A 140 -7.06 -2.31 -5.45
C LYS A 140 -5.78 -1.46 -5.56
N TYR A 141 -5.85 -0.19 -5.16
CA TYR A 141 -4.73 0.76 -5.27
C TYR A 141 -3.87 0.80 -4.01
N ASN A 142 -4.43 0.43 -2.86
CA ASN A 142 -3.66 0.36 -1.60
C ASN A 142 -2.78 -0.90 -1.53
N TYR A 143 -3.14 -1.94 -2.28
CA TYR A 143 -2.41 -3.21 -2.37
C TYR A 143 -2.23 -3.60 -3.84
N PRO A 144 -1.32 -2.92 -4.57
CA PRO A 144 -1.09 -3.20 -5.97
C PRO A 144 -0.54 -4.61 -6.15
N ILE A 145 -1.05 -5.31 -7.17
CA ILE A 145 -0.58 -6.63 -7.57
C ILE A 145 0.20 -6.45 -8.86
N ILE A 146 1.52 -6.58 -8.76
CA ILE A 146 2.43 -6.55 -9.90
C ILE A 146 3.01 -7.95 -10.13
N SER A 147 3.45 -8.20 -11.36
CA SER A 147 4.08 -9.47 -11.71
C SER A 147 5.39 -9.64 -10.96
N THR A 148 5.58 -10.80 -10.36
CA THR A 148 6.85 -11.23 -9.78
C THR A 148 7.28 -12.54 -10.45
N PRO A 149 8.59 -12.83 -10.63
CA PRO A 149 9.03 -14.11 -11.17
C PRO A 149 8.62 -15.26 -10.25
N GLU A 150 8.35 -16.43 -10.77
CA GLU A 150 8.12 -17.64 -9.97
C GLU A 150 9.42 -18.38 -9.61
N TYR A 151 10.43 -18.25 -10.46
CA TYR A 151 11.72 -18.89 -10.32
C TYR A 151 12.86 -17.91 -10.62
N ILE A 152 13.92 -17.99 -9.81
CA ILE A 152 15.19 -17.31 -10.08
C ILE A 152 16.31 -18.36 -10.06
N ASN A 153 17.09 -18.44 -11.14
CA ASN A 153 18.17 -19.41 -11.29
C ASN A 153 17.73 -20.86 -11.00
N GLY A 154 16.52 -21.25 -11.46
CA GLY A 154 15.96 -22.59 -11.29
C GLY A 154 15.44 -22.89 -9.85
N ARG A 155 15.46 -21.93 -8.97
CA ARG A 155 14.91 -22.06 -7.60
C ARG A 155 13.56 -21.36 -7.52
N LYS A 156 12.59 -22.05 -6.94
CA LYS A 156 11.28 -21.45 -6.63
C LYS A 156 11.48 -20.36 -5.57
N ILE A 157 10.92 -19.19 -5.83
CA ILE A 157 10.92 -18.07 -4.88
C ILE A 157 9.68 -18.10 -3.98
N PRO A 158 9.64 -17.32 -2.90
CA PRO A 158 8.44 -17.14 -2.10
C PRO A 158 7.24 -16.69 -2.94
N GLU A 159 6.02 -16.94 -2.44
CA GLU A 159 4.80 -16.50 -3.11
C GLU A 159 4.79 -14.99 -3.33
N SER A 160 4.25 -14.55 -4.49
CA SER A 160 4.14 -13.13 -4.85
C SER A 160 3.52 -12.28 -3.75
N ALA A 161 2.46 -12.78 -3.10
CA ALA A 161 1.81 -12.06 -2.00
C ALA A 161 2.77 -11.75 -0.84
N PHE A 162 3.69 -12.68 -0.53
CA PHE A 162 4.68 -12.46 0.52
C PHE A 162 5.70 -11.38 0.10
N ILE A 163 6.23 -11.46 -1.13
CA ILE A 163 7.18 -10.49 -1.66
C ILE A 163 6.55 -9.09 -1.70
N LEU A 164 5.35 -8.97 -2.28
CA LEU A 164 4.62 -7.70 -2.40
C LEU A 164 4.26 -7.10 -1.04
N SER A 165 3.97 -7.94 -0.04
CA SER A 165 3.70 -7.47 1.32
C SER A 165 4.92 -6.84 1.99
N ILE A 166 6.12 -7.39 1.74
CA ILE A 166 7.39 -6.80 2.21
C ILE A 166 7.63 -5.46 1.51
N ILE A 167 7.56 -5.42 0.17
CA ILE A 167 7.71 -4.17 -0.60
C ILE A 167 6.72 -3.10 -0.11
N ARG A 168 5.46 -3.51 0.11
CA ARG A 168 4.42 -2.62 0.63
C ARG A 168 4.75 -2.06 2.00
N GLN A 169 5.35 -2.85 2.87
CA GLN A 169 5.72 -2.46 4.23
C GLN A 169 6.99 -1.60 4.27
N GLU A 170 7.98 -1.93 3.45
CA GLU A 170 9.31 -1.32 3.48
C GLU A 170 9.37 0.04 2.76
N SER A 171 8.81 0.12 1.55
CA SER A 171 8.93 1.31 0.71
C SER A 171 7.60 1.89 0.21
N GLU A 172 6.47 1.20 0.45
CA GLU A 172 5.20 1.51 -0.22
C GLU A 172 5.33 1.54 -1.76
N PHE A 173 6.19 0.68 -2.33
CA PHE A 173 6.52 0.60 -3.75
C PHE A 173 7.31 1.80 -4.31
N ASP A 174 7.91 2.62 -3.46
CA ASP A 174 8.85 3.66 -3.90
C ASP A 174 10.22 3.05 -4.21
N LEU A 175 10.52 2.89 -5.50
CA LEU A 175 11.81 2.36 -5.96
C LEU A 175 12.98 3.26 -5.53
N SER A 176 12.76 4.56 -5.46
CA SER A 176 13.78 5.55 -5.09
C SER A 176 13.99 5.71 -3.58
N ALA A 177 13.23 4.97 -2.77
CA ALA A 177 13.21 5.11 -1.32
C ALA A 177 14.61 4.97 -0.69
N ASN A 178 14.93 5.94 0.16
CA ASN A 178 16.14 5.96 0.96
C ASN A 178 15.79 6.26 2.41
N SER A 179 16.09 5.35 3.33
CA SER A 179 15.86 5.59 4.75
C SER A 179 16.97 6.45 5.38
N HIS A 180 16.70 7.05 6.51
CA HIS A 180 17.71 7.77 7.31
C HIS A 180 18.91 6.88 7.70
N ALA A 181 18.68 5.58 7.89
CA ALA A 181 19.74 4.60 8.19
C ALA A 181 20.49 4.13 6.92
N GLY A 182 20.09 4.57 5.73
CA GLY A 182 20.75 4.23 4.47
C GLY A 182 20.23 2.97 3.78
N ALA A 183 19.08 2.40 4.21
CA ALA A 183 18.39 1.34 3.48
C ALA A 183 17.82 1.88 2.15
N LYS A 184 17.77 1.06 1.11
CA LYS A 184 17.53 1.49 -0.28
C LYS A 184 16.53 0.63 -1.02
N GLY A 185 15.71 1.31 -1.83
CA GLY A 185 14.84 0.72 -2.84
C GLY A 185 13.62 0.01 -2.29
N LEU A 186 12.98 -0.80 -3.11
CA LEU A 186 11.70 -1.46 -2.82
C LEU A 186 11.73 -2.30 -1.54
N MET A 187 12.78 -3.09 -1.35
CA MET A 187 12.94 -4.00 -0.20
C MET A 187 13.73 -3.37 0.97
N GLN A 188 14.09 -2.08 0.87
CA GLN A 188 14.87 -1.33 1.88
C GLN A 188 16.13 -2.09 2.33
N LEU A 189 16.91 -2.54 1.34
CA LEU A 189 18.14 -3.27 1.63
C LEU A 189 19.25 -2.34 2.14
N MET A 190 19.85 -2.71 3.27
CA MET A 190 21.09 -2.06 3.72
C MET A 190 22.22 -2.40 2.74
N PRO A 191 23.09 -1.43 2.36
CA PRO A 191 24.17 -1.66 1.39
C PRO A 191 25.07 -2.85 1.73
N TYR A 192 25.33 -3.08 3.01
CA TYR A 192 26.09 -4.25 3.46
C TYR A 192 25.34 -5.56 3.16
N THR A 193 24.06 -5.62 3.50
CA THR A 193 23.20 -6.80 3.23
C THR A 193 23.09 -7.05 1.74
N ALA A 194 22.84 -6.00 0.94
CA ALA A 194 22.76 -6.09 -0.52
C ALA A 194 24.05 -6.65 -1.13
N LYS A 195 25.24 -6.20 -0.65
CA LYS A 195 26.53 -6.73 -1.09
C LYS A 195 26.70 -8.23 -0.76
N LEU A 196 26.26 -8.64 0.44
CA LEU A 196 26.31 -10.04 0.85
C LEU A 196 25.40 -10.91 -0.01
N VAL A 197 24.15 -10.48 -0.21
CA VAL A 197 23.16 -11.20 -1.04
C VAL A 197 23.61 -11.27 -2.49
N ALA A 198 24.11 -10.18 -3.09
CA ALA A 198 24.65 -10.17 -4.44
C ALA A 198 25.79 -11.20 -4.61
N LYS A 199 26.70 -11.29 -3.63
CA LYS A 199 27.77 -12.31 -3.63
C LYS A 199 27.19 -13.72 -3.58
N GLN A 200 26.18 -13.99 -2.75
CA GLN A 200 25.53 -15.30 -2.67
C GLN A 200 24.78 -15.66 -3.96
N ALA A 201 24.14 -14.67 -4.58
CA ALA A 201 23.45 -14.81 -5.87
C ALA A 201 24.38 -14.84 -7.07
N LYS A 202 25.70 -14.64 -6.88
CA LYS A 202 26.71 -14.53 -7.95
C LYS A 202 26.43 -13.36 -8.92
N LEU A 203 25.89 -12.26 -8.40
CA LEU A 203 25.61 -11.04 -9.14
C LEU A 203 26.65 -9.95 -8.80
N PRO A 204 26.99 -9.07 -9.74
CA PRO A 204 27.81 -7.90 -9.44
C PRO A 204 27.05 -6.96 -8.52
N TYR A 205 27.69 -6.53 -7.42
CA TYR A 205 27.07 -5.55 -6.52
C TYR A 205 27.07 -4.15 -7.15
N SER A 206 25.91 -3.50 -7.16
CA SER A 206 25.75 -2.11 -7.58
C SER A 206 24.82 -1.37 -6.60
N LYS A 207 25.36 -0.34 -5.95
CA LYS A 207 24.59 0.48 -4.99
C LYS A 207 23.52 1.34 -5.69
N SER A 208 23.80 1.82 -6.90
CA SER A 208 22.85 2.63 -7.69
C SER A 208 21.64 1.81 -8.13
N ARG A 209 21.85 0.58 -8.60
CA ARG A 209 20.77 -0.30 -9.04
C ARG A 209 19.75 -0.62 -7.94
N LEU A 210 20.09 -0.47 -6.66
CA LEU A 210 19.13 -0.66 -5.57
C LEU A 210 17.97 0.35 -5.61
N THR A 211 18.13 1.49 -6.29
CA THR A 211 17.11 2.55 -6.38
C THR A 211 16.69 2.86 -7.81
N THR A 212 17.19 2.13 -8.81
CA THR A 212 16.89 2.37 -10.23
C THR A 212 16.47 1.11 -10.98
N ASP A 213 16.61 -0.06 -10.36
CA ASP A 213 16.35 -1.35 -11.00
C ASP A 213 15.51 -2.23 -10.06
N PRO A 214 14.20 -2.34 -10.31
CA PRO A 214 13.29 -3.08 -9.43
C PRO A 214 13.58 -4.59 -9.38
N GLU A 215 14.07 -5.18 -10.48
CA GLU A 215 14.41 -6.60 -10.52
C GLU A 215 15.70 -6.92 -9.74
N TYR A 216 16.58 -5.92 -9.63
CA TYR A 216 17.82 -6.08 -8.89
C TYR A 216 17.61 -5.90 -7.38
N ASN A 217 16.67 -5.05 -6.95
CA ASN A 217 16.42 -4.78 -5.55
C ASN A 217 15.62 -5.89 -4.89
#